data_9034acfb618f13aa0452a0c3bf26b4c3
#
_entry.id   9034acfb618f13aa0452a0c3bf26b4c3
#
_cell.length_a   1.000
_cell.length_b   1.000
_cell.length_c   1.000
_cell.angle_alpha   90.00
_cell.angle_beta   90.00
_cell.angle_gamma   90.00
#
_symmetry.space_group_name_H-M   'P 1'
#
loop_
_entity.id
_entity.type
_entity.pdbx_description
1 polymer ?
#
loop_
_entity_poly.entity_id
_entity_poly.type
_entity_poly.pdbx_seq_one_letter_code
_entity_poly.pdbx_strand_id
1 'polypeptide(L)'
;MSAILEREPVALAMPRPDASPLAALRLPLGAWLRLLWNVAPPLLQLPDSPDAGEGPFLADGGVHLPSAPALPPDVDATHWYSAAAAHAAAHIVFSRRVFVREGLAPVTQALLGVLEDARVEALACRELPGLRRLWAPMHPVRPEDGDDVETLLLRLARALLDPACKDPHPWVRKGRSLFYLDARCEVLAQTQPAALRQLASRLGNDIGQMRLGFNARMYRPGPGYRDDNRWLWQGGAGEQGGAPQPSPASARNSDGPSDATPPSPLEWRYPEWDRLIGRPRPDWCTVRERPSPPGPLPSSPIDPAVRRSWAGLLRRSASAA
;
A
#
# COMPACT_ATOMS: atom_id res chain seq x y z
N MET A 1 39.15 -7.77 -47.92
CA MET A 1 38.93 -6.52 -47.14
C MET A 1 37.62 -6.67 -46.41
N SER A 2 37.68 -7.09 -45.15
CA SER A 2 36.48 -7.27 -44.28
C SER A 2 36.30 -6.00 -43.46
N ALA A 3 35.16 -5.33 -43.63
CA ALA A 3 34.78 -4.20 -42.84
C ALA A 3 34.25 -4.71 -41.50
N ILE A 4 34.96 -4.45 -40.43
CA ILE A 4 34.53 -4.66 -39.05
C ILE A 4 33.58 -3.53 -38.75
N LEU A 5 32.28 -3.85 -38.63
CA LEU A 5 31.25 -2.93 -38.11
C LEU A 5 31.50 -2.73 -36.60
N GLU A 6 32.11 -1.61 -36.24
CA GLU A 6 32.16 -1.13 -34.87
C GLU A 6 30.71 -0.86 -34.39
N ARG A 7 30.21 -1.72 -33.50
CA ARG A 7 28.99 -1.47 -32.78
C ARG A 7 29.32 -0.50 -31.65
N GLU A 8 28.72 0.70 -31.70
CA GLU A 8 28.77 1.60 -30.56
C GLU A 8 28.21 0.94 -29.29
N PRO A 9 28.85 1.12 -28.14
CA PRO A 9 28.35 0.60 -26.89
C PRO A 9 27.03 1.28 -26.57
N VAL A 10 25.94 0.49 -26.43
CA VAL A 10 24.69 0.97 -25.89
C VAL A 10 24.97 1.45 -24.48
N ALA A 11 25.06 2.75 -24.30
CA ALA A 11 25.19 3.38 -23.00
C ALA A 11 23.99 2.93 -22.15
N LEU A 12 24.25 2.18 -21.09
CA LEU A 12 23.29 1.97 -20.01
C LEU A 12 22.81 3.37 -19.60
N ALA A 13 21.54 3.66 -19.88
CA ALA A 13 20.95 4.91 -19.50
C ALA A 13 20.99 5.00 -17.97
N MET A 14 22.01 5.69 -17.46
CA MET A 14 22.06 6.08 -16.06
C MET A 14 20.76 6.84 -15.76
N PRO A 15 20.07 6.56 -14.65
CA PRO A 15 18.88 7.31 -14.28
C PRO A 15 19.24 8.79 -14.31
N ARG A 16 18.40 9.58 -14.99
CA ARG A 16 18.58 11.03 -15.03
C ARG A 16 18.61 11.55 -13.59
N PRO A 17 19.52 12.49 -13.23
CA PRO A 17 19.63 13.01 -11.88
C PRO A 17 18.34 13.64 -11.32
N ASP A 18 17.35 13.92 -12.19
CA ASP A 18 16.04 14.48 -11.84
C ASP A 18 14.93 13.41 -11.72
N ALA A 19 15.26 12.11 -11.78
CA ALA A 19 14.26 11.06 -11.59
C ALA A 19 13.85 11.01 -10.11
N SER A 20 12.54 11.12 -9.83
CA SER A 20 12.03 11.00 -8.47
C SER A 20 12.46 9.66 -7.85
N PRO A 21 12.69 9.59 -6.52
CA PRO A 21 13.05 8.34 -5.84
C PRO A 21 12.06 7.19 -6.16
N LEU A 22 10.77 7.51 -6.34
CA LEU A 22 9.76 6.53 -6.71
C LEU A 22 10.03 5.88 -8.07
N ALA A 23 10.54 6.63 -9.05
CA ALA A 23 10.81 6.09 -10.40
C ALA A 23 11.81 4.92 -10.34
N ALA A 24 12.84 5.02 -9.52
CA ALA A 24 13.83 3.94 -9.30
C ALA A 24 13.24 2.76 -8.52
N LEU A 25 12.25 3.00 -7.66
CA LEU A 25 11.69 2.00 -6.75
C LEU A 25 10.49 1.23 -7.32
N ARG A 26 9.86 1.70 -8.39
CA ARG A 26 8.62 1.10 -8.93
C ARG A 26 8.75 -0.39 -9.21
N LEU A 27 9.79 -0.81 -9.95
CA LEU A 27 10.00 -2.20 -10.32
C LEU A 27 10.34 -3.08 -9.11
N PRO A 28 11.31 -2.72 -8.24
CA PRO A 28 11.61 -3.48 -7.04
C PRO A 28 10.39 -3.62 -6.11
N LEU A 29 9.66 -2.53 -5.87
CA LEU A 29 8.46 -2.56 -5.01
C LEU A 29 7.36 -3.42 -5.61
N GLY A 30 7.08 -3.30 -6.92
CA GLY A 30 6.10 -4.15 -7.59
C GLY A 30 6.45 -5.63 -7.51
N ALA A 31 7.71 -5.99 -7.71
CA ALA A 31 8.19 -7.37 -7.55
C ALA A 31 8.06 -7.84 -6.08
N TRP A 32 8.41 -6.99 -5.13
CA TRP A 32 8.29 -7.29 -3.70
C TRP A 32 6.83 -7.50 -3.27
N LEU A 33 5.88 -6.65 -3.67
CA LEU A 33 4.46 -6.83 -3.38
C LEU A 33 3.90 -8.12 -3.98
N ARG A 34 4.36 -8.48 -5.19
CA ARG A 34 4.00 -9.75 -5.82
C ARG A 34 4.50 -10.95 -5.00
N LEU A 35 5.69 -10.86 -4.42
CA LEU A 35 6.22 -11.88 -3.52
C LEU A 35 5.44 -11.97 -2.20
N LEU A 36 5.02 -10.84 -1.64
CA LEU A 36 4.28 -10.82 -0.37
C LEU A 36 2.89 -11.44 -0.51
N TRP A 37 2.11 -10.99 -1.50
CA TRP A 37 0.69 -11.31 -1.59
C TRP A 37 0.19 -11.65 -3.00
N ASN A 38 1.07 -11.82 -3.98
CA ASN A 38 0.71 -12.00 -5.39
C ASN A 38 -0.13 -10.85 -5.97
N VAL A 39 0.05 -9.64 -5.46
CA VAL A 39 -0.54 -8.41 -6.00
C VAL A 39 0.56 -7.51 -6.55
N ALA A 40 0.29 -6.82 -7.63
CA ALA A 40 1.22 -5.87 -8.23
C ALA A 40 0.44 -4.69 -8.82
N PRO A 41 -0.17 -3.85 -7.96
CA PRO A 41 -0.85 -2.67 -8.44
C PRO A 41 0.17 -1.73 -9.09
N PRO A 42 -0.20 -1.01 -10.16
CA PRO A 42 0.63 0.06 -10.70
C PRO A 42 0.94 1.09 -9.60
N LEU A 43 2.23 1.42 -9.43
CA LEU A 43 2.67 2.50 -8.55
C LEU A 43 2.78 3.78 -9.40
N LEU A 44 1.88 4.72 -9.19
CA LEU A 44 1.74 5.94 -9.97
C LEU A 44 2.22 7.12 -9.14
N GLN A 45 3.06 7.96 -9.77
CA GLN A 45 3.51 9.19 -9.14
C GLN A 45 2.45 10.26 -9.30
N LEU A 46 2.11 10.93 -8.20
CA LEU A 46 1.29 12.13 -8.26
C LEU A 46 2.06 13.25 -8.95
N PRO A 47 1.38 14.08 -9.76
CA PRO A 47 2.00 15.26 -10.33
C PRO A 47 2.47 16.20 -9.23
N ASP A 48 3.59 16.88 -9.49
CA ASP A 48 4.08 17.96 -8.61
C ASP A 48 3.10 19.14 -8.72
N SER A 49 2.17 19.26 -7.79
CA SER A 49 1.23 20.36 -7.69
C SER A 49 1.51 21.17 -6.43
N PRO A 50 1.41 22.50 -6.44
CA PRO A 50 1.49 23.30 -5.22
C PRO A 50 0.36 22.99 -4.22
N ASP A 51 -0.73 22.37 -4.68
CA ASP A 51 -1.81 21.84 -3.84
C ASP A 51 -1.52 20.42 -3.34
N ALA A 52 -0.31 19.89 -3.55
CA ALA A 52 0.14 18.54 -3.24
C ALA A 52 0.28 18.24 -1.74
N GLY A 53 -0.68 18.63 -0.94
CA GLY A 53 -0.94 18.06 0.37
C GLY A 53 -1.62 16.69 0.30
N GLU A 54 -1.69 16.09 -0.90
CA GLU A 54 -2.30 14.77 -1.06
C GLU A 54 -1.30 13.69 -0.64
N GLY A 55 -1.70 12.93 0.37
CA GLY A 55 -1.03 11.68 0.76
C GLY A 55 -1.24 10.58 -0.29
N PRO A 56 -0.77 9.36 -0.01
CA PRO A 56 -1.07 8.19 -0.83
C PRO A 56 -2.57 7.97 -0.98
N PHE A 57 -2.99 7.41 -2.11
CA PHE A 57 -4.36 6.93 -2.26
C PHE A 57 -4.49 5.78 -3.27
N LEU A 58 -5.57 5.03 -3.13
CA LEU A 58 -5.96 3.95 -4.02
C LEU A 58 -7.08 4.43 -4.96
N ALA A 59 -6.82 4.42 -6.26
CA ALA A 59 -7.81 4.74 -7.30
C ALA A 59 -7.45 4.01 -8.60
N ASP A 60 -8.44 3.77 -9.44
CA ASP A 60 -8.28 3.21 -10.80
C ASP A 60 -7.39 1.96 -10.88
N GLY A 61 -7.43 1.14 -9.84
CA GLY A 61 -6.63 -0.08 -9.74
C GLY A 61 -5.15 0.14 -9.44
N GLY A 62 -4.72 1.39 -9.21
CA GLY A 62 -3.36 1.78 -8.91
C GLY A 62 -3.18 2.39 -7.52
N VAL A 63 -1.94 2.48 -7.09
CA VAL A 63 -1.50 3.18 -5.88
C VAL A 63 -0.85 4.49 -6.30
N HIS A 64 -1.44 5.59 -5.92
CA HIS A 64 -0.94 6.93 -6.21
C HIS A 64 -0.07 7.40 -5.03
N LEU A 65 1.16 7.81 -5.32
CA LEU A 65 2.18 8.15 -4.32
C LEU A 65 2.75 9.55 -4.61
N PRO A 66 2.97 10.40 -3.60
CA PRO A 66 3.60 11.70 -3.78
C PRO A 66 5.03 11.56 -4.31
N SER A 67 5.49 12.52 -5.11
CA SER A 67 6.87 12.59 -5.62
C SER A 67 7.89 12.89 -4.51
N ALA A 68 7.49 13.72 -3.53
CA ALA A 68 8.28 14.16 -2.40
C ALA A 68 7.47 14.02 -1.10
N PRO A 69 7.44 12.84 -0.48
CA PRO A 69 6.70 12.64 0.76
C PRO A 69 7.35 13.38 1.93
N ALA A 70 6.53 13.83 2.88
CA ALA A 70 7.02 14.30 4.17
C ALA A 70 7.54 13.10 4.98
N LEU A 71 8.84 13.03 5.17
CA LEU A 71 9.49 11.92 5.86
C LEU A 71 9.50 12.13 7.37
N PRO A 72 9.14 11.12 8.18
CA PRO A 72 9.41 11.14 9.62
C PRO A 72 10.92 11.21 9.91
N PRO A 73 11.33 11.62 11.12
CA PRO A 73 12.73 11.55 11.54
C PRO A 73 13.31 10.15 11.35
N ASP A 74 14.54 10.07 10.88
CA ASP A 74 15.31 8.83 10.70
C ASP A 74 14.72 7.84 9.67
N VAL A 75 13.79 8.30 8.82
CA VAL A 75 13.18 7.51 7.74
C VAL A 75 13.63 8.05 6.39
N ASP A 76 14.19 7.21 5.55
CA ASP A 76 14.52 7.55 4.17
C ASP A 76 13.32 7.33 3.21
N ALA A 77 13.46 7.87 2.00
CA ALA A 77 12.41 7.75 0.98
C ALA A 77 12.13 6.29 0.59
N THR A 78 13.13 5.43 0.55
CA THR A 78 12.96 4.00 0.20
C THR A 78 12.10 3.29 1.24
N HIS A 79 12.39 3.53 2.52
CA HIS A 79 11.62 3.00 3.62
C HIS A 79 10.17 3.51 3.58
N TRP A 80 9.99 4.82 3.36
CA TRP A 80 8.66 5.42 3.28
C TRP A 80 7.82 4.86 2.13
N TYR A 81 8.38 4.79 0.90
CA TYR A 81 7.67 4.21 -0.24
C TYR A 81 7.36 2.72 -0.05
N SER A 82 8.26 1.98 0.60
CA SER A 82 8.02 0.58 0.95
C SER A 82 6.85 0.45 1.93
N ALA A 83 6.79 1.32 2.95
CA ALA A 83 5.70 1.34 3.92
C ALA A 83 4.36 1.69 3.26
N ALA A 84 4.32 2.72 2.41
CA ALA A 84 3.11 3.15 1.72
C ALA A 84 2.62 2.09 0.71
N ALA A 85 3.52 1.52 -0.09
CA ALA A 85 3.18 0.48 -1.04
C ALA A 85 2.66 -0.80 -0.35
N ALA A 86 3.28 -1.21 0.77
CA ALA A 86 2.82 -2.36 1.55
C ALA A 86 1.47 -2.11 2.20
N HIS A 87 1.21 -0.91 2.72
CA HIS A 87 -0.08 -0.54 3.30
C HIS A 87 -1.20 -0.59 2.25
N ALA A 88 -0.99 0.06 1.10
CA ALA A 88 -1.95 0.02 0.00
C ALA A 88 -2.21 -1.41 -0.50
N ALA A 89 -1.18 -2.25 -0.60
CA ALA A 89 -1.33 -3.65 -0.95
C ALA A 89 -2.10 -4.44 0.12
N ALA A 90 -1.91 -4.14 1.42
CA ALA A 90 -2.69 -4.73 2.50
C ALA A 90 -4.19 -4.40 2.36
N HIS A 91 -4.55 -3.17 1.97
CA HIS A 91 -5.93 -2.84 1.64
C HIS A 91 -6.47 -3.67 0.48
N ILE A 92 -5.72 -3.82 -0.61
CA ILE A 92 -6.14 -4.65 -1.76
C ILE A 92 -6.41 -6.10 -1.34
N VAL A 93 -5.60 -6.63 -0.40
CA VAL A 93 -5.70 -8.04 0.04
C VAL A 93 -6.78 -8.24 1.10
N PHE A 94 -6.88 -7.35 2.08
CA PHE A 94 -7.66 -7.57 3.30
C PHE A 94 -8.89 -6.68 3.43
N SER A 95 -9.07 -5.66 2.59
CA SER A 95 -10.18 -4.73 2.66
C SER A 95 -11.18 -4.91 1.52
N ARG A 96 -12.35 -4.32 1.67
CA ARG A 96 -13.40 -4.28 0.62
C ARG A 96 -14.09 -2.93 0.66
N ARG A 97 -14.64 -2.49 -0.47
CA ARG A 97 -15.50 -1.30 -0.57
C ARG A 97 -16.89 -1.60 0.00
N VAL A 98 -17.02 -1.53 1.31
CA VAL A 98 -18.26 -1.92 2.00
C VAL A 98 -18.83 -0.84 2.91
N PHE A 99 -18.11 0.27 3.09
CA PHE A 99 -18.53 1.32 3.99
C PHE A 99 -19.39 2.37 3.28
N VAL A 100 -20.44 2.82 3.95
CA VAL A 100 -21.36 3.86 3.49
C VAL A 100 -21.16 5.08 4.38
N ARG A 101 -21.01 6.26 3.76
CA ARG A 101 -20.78 7.54 4.49
C ARG A 101 -22.02 8.07 5.16
N GLU A 102 -23.19 7.74 4.63
CA GLU A 102 -24.47 8.26 5.14
C GLU A 102 -24.65 7.99 6.62
N GLY A 103 -25.14 9.01 7.35
CA GLY A 103 -25.40 8.95 8.79
C GLY A 103 -24.15 8.92 9.67
N LEU A 104 -22.94 9.14 9.13
CA LEU A 104 -21.71 9.23 9.91
C LEU A 104 -21.24 10.69 10.06
N ALA A 105 -21.00 11.12 11.30
CA ALA A 105 -20.32 12.39 11.56
C ALA A 105 -18.88 12.34 10.98
N PRO A 106 -18.31 13.50 10.57
CA PRO A 106 -16.98 13.53 9.97
C PRO A 106 -15.87 12.89 10.82
N VAL A 107 -15.91 13.10 12.14
CA VAL A 107 -14.95 12.47 13.06
C VAL A 107 -15.11 10.94 13.09
N THR A 108 -16.32 10.44 12.95
CA THR A 108 -16.60 9.01 12.89
C THR A 108 -16.11 8.41 11.58
N GLN A 109 -16.18 9.16 10.47
CA GLN A 109 -15.60 8.73 9.19
C GLN A 109 -14.06 8.63 9.29
N ALA A 110 -13.42 9.64 9.89
CA ALA A 110 -11.97 9.62 10.14
C ALA A 110 -11.56 8.43 11.03
N LEU A 111 -12.29 8.19 12.10
CA LEU A 111 -12.10 7.03 12.99
C LEU A 111 -12.25 5.70 12.26
N LEU A 112 -13.25 5.58 11.40
CA LEU A 112 -13.46 4.36 10.64
C LEU A 112 -12.27 4.07 9.72
N GLY A 113 -11.68 5.11 9.08
CA GLY A 113 -10.44 4.98 8.33
C GLY A 113 -9.30 4.46 9.20
N VAL A 114 -9.02 5.12 10.33
CA VAL A 114 -7.95 4.71 11.27
C VAL A 114 -8.12 3.26 11.74
N LEU A 115 -9.35 2.83 12.02
CA LEU A 115 -9.64 1.46 12.48
C LEU A 115 -9.50 0.43 11.35
N GLU A 116 -9.91 0.76 10.14
CA GLU A 116 -9.75 -0.14 8.99
C GLU A 116 -8.28 -0.28 8.60
N ASP A 117 -7.52 0.82 8.57
CA ASP A 117 -6.07 0.81 8.38
C ASP A 117 -5.39 -0.12 9.41
N ALA A 118 -5.71 0.08 10.69
CA ALA A 118 -5.18 -0.75 11.75
C ALA A 118 -5.56 -2.24 11.61
N ARG A 119 -6.78 -2.53 11.11
CA ARG A 119 -7.25 -3.90 10.87
C ARG A 119 -6.45 -4.57 9.76
N VAL A 120 -6.26 -3.90 8.63
CA VAL A 120 -5.49 -4.48 7.51
C VAL A 120 -4.02 -4.66 7.87
N GLU A 121 -3.44 -3.70 8.60
CA GLU A 121 -2.08 -3.80 9.11
C GLU A 121 -1.92 -4.94 10.13
N ALA A 122 -2.88 -5.12 11.03
CA ALA A 122 -2.86 -6.23 11.99
C ALA A 122 -2.94 -7.59 11.29
N LEU A 123 -3.80 -7.73 10.26
CA LEU A 123 -3.91 -8.94 9.44
C LEU A 123 -2.62 -9.20 8.66
N ALA A 124 -2.05 -8.16 8.06
CA ALA A 124 -0.78 -8.24 7.34
C ALA A 124 0.38 -8.61 8.27
N CYS A 125 0.47 -8.00 9.45
CA CYS A 125 1.50 -8.33 10.46
C CYS A 125 1.37 -9.75 11.01
N ARG A 126 0.16 -10.30 11.08
CA ARG A 126 -0.06 -11.69 11.49
C ARG A 126 0.51 -12.67 10.46
N GLU A 127 0.37 -12.37 9.16
CA GLU A 127 0.98 -13.18 8.10
C GLU A 127 2.48 -12.92 7.95
N LEU A 128 2.89 -11.66 8.04
CA LEU A 128 4.24 -11.17 7.77
C LEU A 128 4.71 -10.24 8.91
N PRO A 129 5.19 -10.80 10.04
CA PRO A 129 5.52 -10.00 11.24
C PRO A 129 6.56 -8.91 11.03
N GLY A 130 7.39 -9.02 9.97
CA GLY A 130 8.36 -8.00 9.57
C GLY A 130 7.74 -6.65 9.19
N LEU A 131 6.50 -6.63 8.72
CA LEU A 131 5.79 -5.41 8.34
C LEU A 131 5.57 -4.46 9.52
N ARG A 132 5.43 -4.98 10.75
CA ARG A 132 5.35 -4.13 11.93
C ARG A 132 6.60 -3.26 12.09
N ARG A 133 7.79 -3.80 11.82
CA ARG A 133 9.05 -3.04 11.87
C ARG A 133 9.17 -2.04 10.73
N LEU A 134 8.54 -2.33 9.60
CA LEU A 134 8.46 -1.38 8.47
C LEU A 134 7.58 -0.18 8.82
N TRP A 135 6.44 -0.38 9.47
CA TRP A 135 5.46 0.67 9.76
C TRP A 135 5.70 1.41 11.07
N ALA A 136 6.31 0.77 12.09
CA ALA A 136 6.49 1.39 13.41
C ALA A 136 7.23 2.74 13.39
N PRO A 137 8.32 2.94 12.61
CA PRO A 137 9.00 4.24 12.54
C PRO A 137 8.15 5.36 11.93
N MET A 138 7.07 5.01 11.22
CA MET A 138 6.15 5.98 10.62
C MET A 138 5.20 6.62 11.64
N HIS A 139 5.22 6.19 12.91
CA HIS A 139 4.35 6.69 13.98
C HIS A 139 5.16 7.45 15.04
N PRO A 140 5.72 8.65 14.71
CA PRO A 140 6.56 9.41 15.65
C PRO A 140 5.77 10.04 16.79
N VAL A 141 4.44 10.13 16.68
CA VAL A 141 3.56 10.80 17.64
C VAL A 141 3.75 10.30 19.06
N ARG A 142 3.76 11.23 20.02
CA ARG A 142 3.93 10.97 21.45
C ARG A 142 2.79 11.56 22.28
N PRO A 143 2.61 11.12 23.53
CA PRO A 143 1.59 11.69 24.43
C PRO A 143 1.73 13.19 24.67
N GLU A 144 2.96 13.71 24.68
CA GLU A 144 3.28 15.12 24.88
C GLU A 144 2.91 16.03 23.70
N ASP A 145 2.61 15.47 22.52
CA ASP A 145 2.26 16.25 21.33
C ASP A 145 0.84 16.85 21.41
N GLY A 146 0.00 16.39 22.35
CA GLY A 146 -1.29 16.97 22.64
C GLY A 146 -2.44 15.97 22.75
N ASP A 147 -3.61 16.50 23.06
CA ASP A 147 -4.88 15.77 23.22
C ASP A 147 -6.00 16.32 22.31
N ASP A 148 -5.66 17.08 21.26
CA ASP A 148 -6.61 17.42 20.23
C ASP A 148 -7.02 16.16 19.40
N VAL A 149 -8.12 16.27 18.64
CA VAL A 149 -8.68 15.10 17.96
C VAL A 149 -7.69 14.48 16.98
N GLU A 150 -6.96 15.29 16.22
CA GLU A 150 -6.03 14.82 15.19
C GLU A 150 -4.87 14.07 15.84
N THR A 151 -4.29 14.63 16.90
CA THR A 151 -3.24 14.00 17.69
C THR A 151 -3.73 12.71 18.36
N LEU A 152 -4.93 12.70 18.91
CA LEU A 152 -5.51 11.48 19.49
C LEU A 152 -5.76 10.37 18.46
N LEU A 153 -6.13 10.73 17.22
CA LEU A 153 -6.27 9.76 16.13
C LEU A 153 -4.90 9.14 15.76
N LEU A 154 -3.84 9.95 15.68
CA LEU A 154 -2.48 9.46 15.44
C LEU A 154 -1.97 8.58 16.58
N ARG A 155 -2.21 8.97 17.83
CA ARG A 155 -1.85 8.18 19.02
C ARG A 155 -2.62 6.87 19.08
N LEU A 156 -3.90 6.86 18.68
CA LEU A 156 -4.68 5.64 18.54
C LEU A 156 -4.09 4.74 17.45
N ALA A 157 -3.78 5.29 16.27
CA ALA A 157 -3.16 4.54 15.17
C ALA A 157 -1.85 3.86 15.63
N ARG A 158 -0.98 4.58 16.35
CA ARG A 158 0.23 4.02 16.95
C ARG A 158 -0.07 2.90 17.96
N ALA A 159 -1.01 3.14 18.88
CA ALA A 159 -1.36 2.16 19.91
C ALA A 159 -1.98 0.88 19.35
N LEU A 160 -2.59 0.95 18.16
CA LEU A 160 -3.15 -0.21 17.45
C LEU A 160 -2.08 -0.98 16.67
N LEU A 161 -1.02 -0.32 16.20
CA LEU A 161 0.08 -0.97 15.48
C LEU A 161 1.11 -1.60 16.44
N ASP A 162 1.49 -0.85 17.51
CA ASP A 162 2.58 -1.23 18.40
C ASP A 162 2.08 -1.83 19.74
N PRO A 163 2.28 -3.14 19.96
CA PRO A 163 1.92 -3.78 21.23
C PRO A 163 2.62 -3.18 22.45
N ALA A 164 3.84 -2.64 22.27
CA ALA A 164 4.62 -2.03 23.34
C ALA A 164 4.14 -0.62 23.70
N CYS A 165 3.32 0.01 22.85
CA CYS A 165 2.79 1.35 23.11
C CYS A 165 1.88 1.36 24.33
N LYS A 166 2.25 2.18 25.32
CA LYS A 166 1.49 2.41 26.56
C LYS A 166 1.02 3.86 26.59
N ASP A 167 0.00 4.17 25.82
CA ASP A 167 -0.56 5.51 25.81
C ASP A 167 -1.30 5.81 27.13
N PRO A 168 -1.04 6.94 27.79
CA PRO A 168 -1.67 7.31 29.06
C PRO A 168 -3.13 7.79 28.89
N HIS A 169 -3.53 8.24 27.69
CA HIS A 169 -4.86 8.81 27.47
C HIS A 169 -5.96 7.76 27.56
N PRO A 170 -7.00 7.95 28.41
CA PRO A 170 -8.04 6.97 28.65
C PRO A 170 -8.79 6.54 27.40
N TRP A 171 -9.04 7.48 26.48
CA TRP A 171 -9.74 7.23 25.21
C TRP A 171 -8.91 6.34 24.27
N VAL A 172 -7.59 6.56 24.17
CA VAL A 172 -6.69 5.72 23.35
C VAL A 172 -6.64 4.30 23.91
N ARG A 173 -6.51 4.15 25.24
CA ARG A 173 -6.55 2.85 25.91
C ARG A 173 -7.88 2.12 25.69
N LYS A 174 -8.99 2.86 25.77
CA LYS A 174 -10.33 2.33 25.46
C LYS A 174 -10.42 1.84 24.03
N GLY A 175 -9.97 2.64 23.06
CA GLY A 175 -9.94 2.27 21.65
C GLY A 175 -9.17 0.96 21.42
N ARG A 176 -7.96 0.85 21.97
CA ARG A 176 -7.16 -0.37 21.90
C ARG A 176 -7.84 -1.59 22.54
N SER A 177 -8.43 -1.44 23.73
CA SER A 177 -9.10 -2.54 24.44
C SER A 177 -10.39 -3.02 23.76
N LEU A 178 -11.02 -2.17 22.96
CA LEU A 178 -12.18 -2.53 22.16
C LEU A 178 -11.81 -3.12 20.79
N PHE A 179 -10.61 -2.86 20.33
CA PHE A 179 -10.11 -3.32 19.03
C PHE A 179 -9.43 -4.67 19.11
N TYR A 180 -8.72 -4.97 20.20
CA TYR A 180 -8.04 -6.24 20.44
C TYR A 180 -8.63 -6.99 21.64
N LEU A 181 -8.67 -8.32 21.55
CA LEU A 181 -9.04 -9.20 22.67
C LEU A 181 -7.88 -9.48 23.60
N ASP A 182 -6.65 -9.25 23.14
CA ASP A 182 -5.42 -9.57 23.86
C ASP A 182 -4.46 -8.37 23.97
N ALA A 183 -3.59 -8.39 24.97
CA ALA A 183 -2.61 -7.34 25.20
C ALA A 183 -1.46 -7.35 24.14
N ARG A 184 -1.28 -8.45 23.41
CA ARG A 184 -0.24 -8.60 22.37
C ARG A 184 -0.65 -8.02 21.02
N CYS A 185 -1.89 -7.56 20.87
CA CYS A 185 -2.45 -7.06 19.62
C CYS A 185 -2.39 -8.10 18.47
N GLU A 186 -2.68 -9.35 18.79
CA GLU A 186 -2.67 -10.46 17.85
C GLU A 186 -4.08 -10.88 17.44
N VAL A 187 -5.05 -10.74 18.37
CA VAL A 187 -6.43 -11.18 18.18
C VAL A 187 -7.35 -9.99 18.08
N LEU A 188 -7.85 -9.73 16.87
CA LEU A 188 -8.83 -8.67 16.61
C LEU A 188 -10.18 -9.02 17.26
N ALA A 189 -10.73 -8.10 18.04
CA ALA A 189 -12.09 -8.22 18.59
C ALA A 189 -13.15 -8.06 17.48
N GLN A 190 -12.85 -7.25 16.47
CA GLN A 190 -13.78 -6.88 15.41
C GLN A 190 -13.15 -7.15 14.05
N THR A 191 -13.74 -8.06 13.27
CA THR A 191 -13.28 -8.41 11.92
C THR A 191 -14.28 -8.01 10.84
N GLN A 192 -15.54 -7.77 11.22
CA GLN A 192 -16.61 -7.43 10.30
C GLN A 192 -16.75 -5.91 10.12
N PRO A 193 -17.02 -5.41 8.91
CA PRO A 193 -17.17 -3.98 8.64
C PRO A 193 -18.25 -3.29 9.49
N ALA A 194 -19.39 -3.97 9.71
CA ALA A 194 -20.46 -3.42 10.53
C ALA A 194 -20.03 -3.19 11.99
N ALA A 195 -19.23 -4.10 12.54
CA ALA A 195 -18.72 -3.99 13.90
C ALA A 195 -17.65 -2.89 14.02
N LEU A 196 -16.80 -2.70 12.99
CA LEU A 196 -15.89 -1.55 12.93
C LEU A 196 -16.64 -0.21 12.87
N ARG A 197 -17.74 -0.14 12.11
CA ARG A 197 -18.60 1.05 12.06
C ARG A 197 -19.19 1.36 13.43
N GLN A 198 -19.65 0.36 14.18
CA GLN A 198 -20.16 0.53 15.54
C GLN A 198 -19.05 1.01 16.49
N LEU A 199 -17.86 0.45 16.38
CA LEU A 199 -16.70 0.87 17.18
C LEU A 199 -16.31 2.32 16.89
N ALA A 200 -16.23 2.70 15.60
CA ALA A 200 -15.97 4.07 15.19
C ALA A 200 -17.03 5.05 15.74
N SER A 201 -18.31 4.67 15.67
CA SER A 201 -19.40 5.49 16.21
C SER A 201 -19.30 5.66 17.73
N ARG A 202 -18.95 4.59 18.44
CA ARG A 202 -18.76 4.62 19.90
C ARG A 202 -17.60 5.54 20.30
N LEU A 203 -16.45 5.41 19.66
CA LEU A 203 -15.29 6.26 19.94
C LEU A 203 -15.51 7.72 19.48
N GLY A 204 -16.23 7.93 18.37
CA GLY A 204 -16.61 9.26 17.91
C GLY A 204 -17.57 9.98 18.86
N ASN A 205 -18.51 9.26 19.47
CA ASN A 205 -19.38 9.81 20.51
C ASN A 205 -18.56 10.23 21.75
N ASP A 206 -17.55 9.46 22.13
CA ASP A 206 -16.67 9.85 23.25
C ASP A 206 -15.92 11.17 22.93
N ILE A 207 -15.42 11.36 21.71
CA ILE A 207 -14.81 12.63 21.25
C ILE A 207 -15.82 13.78 21.40
N GLY A 208 -17.07 13.58 20.97
CA GLY A 208 -18.14 14.56 21.15
C GLY A 208 -18.39 14.90 22.62
N GLN A 209 -18.37 13.91 23.51
CA GLN A 209 -18.54 14.12 24.97
C GLN A 209 -17.36 14.90 25.58
N MET A 210 -16.13 14.69 25.08
CA MET A 210 -14.96 15.47 25.48
C MET A 210 -14.98 16.91 24.95
N ARG A 211 -15.96 17.27 24.11
CA ARG A 211 -16.11 18.58 23.49
C ARG A 211 -14.90 19.03 22.68
N LEU A 212 -14.18 18.09 22.11
CA LEU A 212 -13.05 18.37 21.24
C LEU A 212 -13.55 18.75 19.84
N GLY A 213 -13.02 19.85 19.32
CA GLY A 213 -13.33 20.30 17.95
C GLY A 213 -12.65 19.42 16.91
N PHE A 214 -13.36 19.10 15.82
CA PHE A 214 -12.79 18.40 14.68
C PHE A 214 -13.07 19.16 13.38
N ASN A 215 -12.01 19.54 12.65
CA ASN A 215 -12.13 20.24 11.38
C ASN A 215 -11.94 19.27 10.20
N ALA A 216 -13.03 18.74 9.69
CA ALA A 216 -13.01 17.77 8.59
C ALA A 216 -12.38 18.29 7.28
N ARG A 217 -12.34 19.63 7.06
CA ARG A 217 -11.74 20.23 5.86
C ARG A 217 -10.21 20.26 5.95
N MET A 218 -9.69 20.40 7.16
CA MET A 218 -8.25 20.45 7.40
C MET A 218 -7.65 19.08 7.74
N TYR A 219 -8.50 18.15 8.20
CA TYR A 219 -8.04 16.82 8.56
C TYR A 219 -7.36 16.11 7.39
N ARG A 220 -6.21 15.54 7.66
CA ARG A 220 -5.49 14.64 6.76
C ARG A 220 -5.29 13.30 7.46
N PRO A 221 -5.68 12.17 6.83
CA PRO A 221 -5.39 10.86 7.38
C PRO A 221 -3.89 10.70 7.67
N GLY A 222 -3.59 10.10 8.78
CA GLY A 222 -2.22 9.88 9.19
C GLY A 222 -2.05 8.56 9.95
N PRO A 223 -0.80 8.13 10.07
CA PRO A 223 0.45 8.75 9.61
C PRO A 223 0.61 8.75 8.08
N GLY A 224 1.46 9.65 7.56
CA GLY A 224 1.50 10.04 6.15
C GLY A 224 1.82 8.95 5.11
N TYR A 225 2.18 7.73 5.51
CA TYR A 225 2.34 6.59 4.60
C TYR A 225 1.00 5.87 4.31
N ARG A 226 0.00 6.06 5.17
CA ARG A 226 -1.34 5.49 4.98
C ARG A 226 -2.07 6.22 3.86
N ASP A 227 -2.94 5.53 3.16
CA ASP A 227 -3.76 6.14 2.14
C ASP A 227 -4.90 6.97 2.76
N ASP A 228 -5.55 7.78 1.96
CA ASP A 228 -6.60 8.69 2.43
C ASP A 228 -7.97 8.02 2.64
N ASN A 229 -8.01 6.71 2.54
CA ASN A 229 -9.20 5.90 2.73
C ASN A 229 -10.38 6.21 1.77
N ARG A 230 -10.15 6.98 0.66
CA ARG A 230 -11.20 7.25 -0.34
C ARG A 230 -11.73 5.97 -0.97
N TRP A 231 -10.89 4.96 -1.07
CA TRP A 231 -11.21 3.66 -1.66
C TRP A 231 -12.18 2.81 -0.84
N LEU A 232 -12.32 3.05 0.45
CA LEU A 232 -13.17 2.25 1.36
C LEU A 232 -14.67 2.49 1.16
N TRP A 233 -15.04 3.62 0.57
CA TRP A 233 -16.42 4.10 0.55
C TRP A 233 -17.17 3.66 -0.71
N GLN A 234 -18.42 3.19 -0.52
CA GLN A 234 -19.36 2.99 -1.63
C GLN A 234 -19.84 4.37 -2.14
N GLY A 235 -20.03 4.50 -3.46
CA GLY A 235 -20.52 5.76 -4.06
C GLY A 235 -19.51 6.91 -4.03
N GLY A 236 -18.22 6.66 -3.79
CA GLY A 236 -17.15 7.66 -3.93
C GLY A 236 -16.84 8.01 -5.38
N ALA A 237 -16.21 9.15 -5.62
CA ALA A 237 -15.86 9.68 -6.95
C ALA A 237 -14.98 8.75 -7.83
N GLY A 238 -14.62 7.56 -7.36
CA GLY A 238 -13.94 6.51 -8.12
C GLY A 238 -14.86 5.51 -8.82
N GLU A 239 -16.20 5.63 -8.69
CA GLU A 239 -17.12 4.70 -9.37
C GLU A 239 -17.34 5.01 -10.86
N GLN A 240 -16.76 6.09 -11.41
CA GLN A 240 -16.81 6.35 -12.85
C GLN A 240 -15.78 5.51 -13.65
N GLY A 241 -14.95 4.72 -12.98
CA GLY A 241 -14.07 3.71 -13.55
C GLY A 241 -14.52 2.30 -13.18
N GLY A 242 -15.79 1.97 -13.36
CA GLY A 242 -16.29 0.60 -13.20
C GLY A 242 -15.51 -0.33 -14.12
N ALA A 243 -14.94 -1.40 -13.54
CA ALA A 243 -14.52 -2.53 -14.35
C ALA A 243 -15.70 -2.89 -15.29
N PRO A 244 -15.48 -3.08 -16.59
CA PRO A 244 -16.55 -3.42 -17.50
C PRO A 244 -17.15 -4.75 -17.04
N GLN A 245 -18.36 -4.70 -16.49
CA GLN A 245 -19.20 -5.90 -16.40
C GLN A 245 -19.53 -6.30 -17.85
N PRO A 246 -19.35 -7.54 -18.23
CA PRO A 246 -19.82 -8.00 -19.52
C PRO A 246 -21.35 -7.96 -19.53
N SER A 247 -21.93 -6.90 -20.13
CA SER A 247 -23.33 -6.91 -20.52
C SER A 247 -23.50 -7.85 -21.69
N PRO A 248 -24.49 -8.75 -21.66
CA PRO A 248 -24.79 -9.57 -22.81
C PRO A 248 -25.51 -8.74 -23.88
N ALA A 249 -25.00 -8.88 -25.08
CA ALA A 249 -25.66 -8.59 -26.37
C ALA A 249 -25.89 -7.13 -26.77
N SER A 250 -25.01 -6.67 -27.65
CA SER A 250 -25.43 -6.05 -28.91
C SER A 250 -24.33 -6.25 -29.94
N ALA A 251 -24.50 -7.29 -30.71
CA ALA A 251 -23.79 -7.49 -31.96
C ALA A 251 -24.18 -6.34 -32.91
N ARG A 252 -23.23 -5.50 -33.26
CA ARG A 252 -23.25 -4.73 -34.50
C ARG A 252 -21.88 -4.79 -35.13
N ASN A 253 -21.86 -5.43 -36.28
CA ASN A 253 -20.78 -5.49 -37.23
C ASN A 253 -20.30 -4.06 -37.58
N SER A 254 -19.01 -3.85 -37.50
CA SER A 254 -18.35 -2.88 -38.34
C SER A 254 -17.00 -3.48 -38.74
N ASP A 255 -16.97 -3.96 -39.97
CA ASP A 255 -15.77 -4.34 -40.70
C ASP A 255 -14.87 -3.11 -40.85
N GLY A 256 -13.63 -3.26 -40.42
CA GLY A 256 -12.53 -2.38 -40.76
C GLY A 256 -11.22 -3.01 -40.29
N PRO A 257 -10.27 -3.34 -41.16
CA PRO A 257 -9.00 -3.90 -40.74
C PRO A 257 -8.16 -2.80 -40.07
N SER A 258 -8.01 -2.89 -38.75
CA SER A 258 -7.02 -2.13 -38.02
C SER A 258 -5.74 -2.96 -37.92
N ASP A 259 -4.75 -2.61 -38.74
CA ASP A 259 -3.37 -3.07 -38.65
C ASP A 259 -2.73 -2.50 -37.36
N ALA A 260 -3.08 -3.06 -36.23
CA ALA A 260 -2.38 -2.84 -34.99
C ALA A 260 -1.32 -3.93 -34.85
N THR A 261 -0.11 -3.64 -35.29
CA THR A 261 1.09 -4.46 -34.98
C THR A 261 1.16 -4.62 -33.47
N PRO A 262 1.18 -5.86 -32.94
CA PRO A 262 1.31 -6.08 -31.50
C PRO A 262 2.62 -5.46 -31.03
N PRO A 263 2.64 -4.79 -29.87
CA PRO A 263 3.86 -4.19 -29.33
C PRO A 263 4.93 -5.29 -29.15
N SER A 264 6.13 -5.02 -29.67
CA SER A 264 7.27 -5.93 -29.55
C SER A 264 7.51 -6.25 -28.07
N PRO A 265 7.77 -7.51 -27.71
CA PRO A 265 8.07 -7.89 -26.34
C PRO A 265 9.29 -7.11 -25.85
N LEU A 266 9.19 -6.50 -24.68
CA LEU A 266 10.31 -5.86 -24.01
C LEU A 266 11.28 -6.96 -23.55
N GLU A 267 12.52 -6.87 -24.01
CA GLU A 267 13.56 -7.82 -23.68
C GLU A 267 14.61 -7.13 -22.80
N TRP A 268 14.83 -7.65 -21.60
CA TRP A 268 15.80 -7.14 -20.64
C TRP A 268 16.91 -8.13 -20.46
N ARG A 269 18.19 -7.66 -20.45
CA ARG A 269 19.35 -8.49 -20.22
C ARG A 269 20.03 -8.10 -18.93
N TYR A 270 20.32 -9.10 -18.10
CA TYR A 270 20.95 -8.94 -16.80
C TYR A 270 22.26 -9.71 -16.72
N PRO A 271 23.29 -9.17 -16.04
CA PRO A 271 24.48 -9.92 -15.71
C PRO A 271 24.14 -10.95 -14.63
N GLU A 272 24.64 -12.15 -14.78
CA GLU A 272 24.52 -13.21 -13.78
C GLU A 272 25.90 -13.65 -13.30
N TRP A 273 26.02 -13.99 -12.02
CA TRP A 273 27.24 -14.46 -11.41
C TRP A 273 27.50 -15.93 -11.79
N ASP A 274 28.56 -16.19 -12.57
CA ASP A 274 28.97 -17.54 -12.88
C ASP A 274 29.88 -18.08 -11.77
N ARG A 275 29.33 -19.03 -11.00
CA ARG A 275 30.05 -19.66 -9.89
C ARG A 275 31.23 -20.50 -10.30
N LEU A 276 31.26 -21.02 -11.54
CA LEU A 276 32.35 -21.86 -12.03
C LEU A 276 33.60 -21.06 -12.38
N ILE A 277 33.41 -19.86 -12.90
CA ILE A 277 34.51 -18.96 -13.28
C ILE A 277 34.73 -17.81 -12.32
N GLY A 278 33.87 -17.66 -11.29
CA GLY A 278 33.99 -16.63 -10.26
C GLY A 278 33.86 -15.20 -10.79
N ARG A 279 33.10 -14.98 -11.88
CA ARG A 279 32.94 -13.66 -12.52
C ARG A 279 31.49 -13.42 -12.93
N PRO A 280 31.05 -12.14 -12.94
CA PRO A 280 29.76 -11.80 -13.54
C PRO A 280 29.88 -11.97 -15.07
N ARG A 281 28.91 -12.64 -15.67
CA ARG A 281 28.74 -12.68 -17.13
C ARG A 281 27.75 -11.62 -17.55
N PRO A 282 28.13 -10.61 -18.31
CA PRO A 282 27.20 -9.62 -18.85
C PRO A 282 26.21 -10.31 -19.79
N ASP A 283 24.95 -9.87 -19.76
CA ASP A 283 23.90 -10.32 -20.67
C ASP A 283 23.56 -11.82 -20.64
N TRP A 284 23.87 -12.52 -19.56
CA TRP A 284 23.62 -13.96 -19.46
C TRP A 284 22.14 -14.30 -19.30
N CYS A 285 21.41 -13.53 -18.49
CA CYS A 285 20.00 -13.77 -18.25
C CYS A 285 19.15 -12.84 -19.11
N THR A 286 18.29 -13.40 -19.96
CA THR A 286 17.33 -12.65 -20.78
C THR A 286 15.93 -12.84 -20.24
N VAL A 287 15.30 -11.75 -19.81
CA VAL A 287 13.90 -11.73 -19.39
C VAL A 287 13.06 -11.12 -20.51
N ARG A 288 12.09 -11.85 -21.02
CA ARG A 288 11.12 -11.37 -22.01
C ARG A 288 9.80 -11.11 -21.33
N GLU A 289 9.39 -9.85 -21.30
CA GLU A 289 8.08 -9.47 -20.82
C GLU A 289 7.07 -9.55 -21.98
N ARG A 290 6.10 -10.46 -21.87
CA ARG A 290 4.97 -10.51 -22.78
C ARG A 290 3.79 -9.82 -22.10
N PRO A 291 3.22 -8.77 -22.69
CA PRO A 291 1.97 -8.25 -22.19
C PRO A 291 0.92 -9.36 -22.25
N SER A 292 0.50 -9.84 -21.10
CA SER A 292 -0.66 -10.73 -21.02
C SER A 292 -1.91 -9.85 -21.11
N PRO A 293 -2.92 -10.24 -21.92
CA PRO A 293 -4.21 -9.61 -21.81
C PRO A 293 -4.69 -9.75 -20.36
N PRO A 294 -5.44 -8.77 -19.83
CA PRO A 294 -5.98 -8.85 -18.48
C PRO A 294 -6.90 -10.08 -18.41
N GLY A 295 -6.35 -11.17 -17.92
CA GLY A 295 -7.12 -12.37 -17.61
C GLY A 295 -7.89 -12.15 -16.31
N PRO A 296 -8.98 -12.89 -16.08
CA PRO A 296 -9.62 -12.86 -14.77
C PRO A 296 -8.58 -13.20 -13.70
N LEU A 297 -8.53 -12.37 -12.65
CA LEU A 297 -7.68 -12.62 -11.50
C LEU A 297 -7.88 -14.07 -11.03
N PRO A 298 -6.82 -14.86 -10.81
CA PRO A 298 -6.99 -16.21 -10.32
C PRO A 298 -7.76 -16.18 -9.02
N SER A 299 -8.94 -16.80 -9.02
CA SER A 299 -9.86 -16.88 -7.89
C SER A 299 -9.38 -17.83 -6.78
N SER A 300 -8.24 -18.49 -6.99
CA SER A 300 -7.68 -19.41 -6.01
C SER A 300 -6.67 -18.71 -5.12
N PRO A 301 -6.86 -18.73 -3.79
CA PRO A 301 -5.84 -18.27 -2.87
C PRO A 301 -4.57 -19.12 -3.07
N ILE A 302 -3.40 -18.47 -3.04
CA ILE A 302 -2.11 -19.19 -3.03
C ILE A 302 -2.16 -20.23 -1.92
N ASP A 303 -1.78 -21.47 -2.24
CA ASP A 303 -1.69 -22.53 -1.27
C ASP A 303 -0.99 -22.05 0.02
N PRO A 304 -1.64 -22.17 1.18
CA PRO A 304 -1.06 -21.74 2.45
C PRO A 304 0.30 -22.39 2.75
N ALA A 305 0.59 -23.57 2.18
CA ALA A 305 1.86 -24.24 2.31
C ALA A 305 2.99 -23.51 1.54
N VAL A 306 2.71 -23.05 0.33
CA VAL A 306 3.64 -22.25 -0.48
C VAL A 306 3.93 -20.93 0.21
N ARG A 307 2.90 -20.23 0.69
CA ARG A 307 3.03 -18.96 1.42
C ARG A 307 3.88 -19.13 2.69
N ARG A 308 3.72 -20.21 3.45
CA ARG A 308 4.53 -20.52 4.64
C ARG A 308 5.99 -20.83 4.31
N SER A 309 6.26 -21.50 3.21
CA SER A 309 7.60 -21.79 2.72
C SER A 309 8.40 -20.51 2.42
N TRP A 310 7.80 -19.55 1.72
CA TRP A 310 8.43 -18.26 1.42
C TRP A 310 8.63 -17.39 2.67
N ALA A 311 7.68 -17.36 3.59
CA ALA A 311 7.82 -16.68 4.88
C ALA A 311 8.96 -17.28 5.74
N GLY A 312 9.23 -18.57 5.61
CA GLY A 312 10.35 -19.26 6.24
C GLY A 312 11.70 -18.88 5.64
N LEU A 313 11.79 -18.65 4.33
CA LEU A 313 12.98 -18.18 3.64
C LEU A 313 13.34 -16.75 4.01
N LEU A 314 12.37 -15.85 4.02
CA LEU A 314 12.55 -14.45 4.40
C LEU A 314 12.98 -14.29 5.89
N ARG A 315 12.51 -15.18 6.78
CA ARG A 315 12.97 -15.18 8.19
C ARG A 315 14.43 -15.60 8.35
N ARG A 316 14.92 -16.50 7.51
CA ARG A 316 16.32 -16.96 7.57
C ARG A 316 17.32 -15.93 7.04
N SER A 317 16.94 -15.15 6.03
CA SER A 317 17.78 -14.06 5.52
C SER A 317 17.89 -12.90 6.49
N ALA A 318 16.86 -12.63 7.30
CA ALA A 318 16.87 -11.58 8.32
C ALA A 318 17.66 -11.95 9.61
N SER A 319 18.00 -13.23 9.81
CA SER A 319 18.81 -13.68 10.96
C SER A 319 20.30 -13.81 10.62
N ALA A 320 20.69 -13.58 9.37
CA ALA A 320 22.07 -13.69 8.87
C ALA A 320 22.73 -12.33 8.56
N ALA A 321 22.06 -11.22 8.93
CA ALA A 321 22.57 -9.84 8.84
C ALA A 321 22.59 -9.24 10.31
#